data_7b92a1e38e8d95462b867689194a584d
#
_entry.id   7b92a1e38e8d95462b867689194a584d
#
_cell.length_a   1.000
_cell.length_b   1.000
_cell.length_c   1.000
_cell.angle_alpha   90.00
_cell.angle_beta   90.00
_cell.angle_gamma   90.00
#
_symmetry.space_group_name_H-M   'P 1'
#
loop_
_entity.id
_entity.type
_entity.pdbx_description
1 polymer ?
#
loop_
_entity_poly.entity_id
_entity_poly.type
_entity_poly.pdbx_seq_one_letter_code
_entity_poly.pdbx_strand_id
1 'polypeptide(L)'
;NICNFTVEKRTGVIDIITEALIIKIYDEFLIDIYTIDNELICSDHRGDRKPFLSRSGDYTLLEDEGHEYAKEIEYKVFVKKSMNKDTLFYGLGERTGSLNKRGYHYKNWNTDNSAPHAETFEALYKSIPFLIALEKGNAYGIFFDNHFETHFDMGKENSNYYYFSAVDGNIDYYFINGPQIKEVVERYTY
;
A
#
# COMPACT_ATOMS: atom_id res chain seq x y z
N ASN A 1 -21.63 -7.12 -12.35
CA ASN A 1 -22.29 -5.81 -12.50
C ASN A 1 -21.38 -4.91 -13.32
N ILE A 2 -21.90 -4.40 -14.46
CA ILE A 2 -21.17 -3.39 -15.26
C ILE A 2 -21.37 -2.07 -14.53
N CYS A 3 -20.29 -1.49 -14.00
CA CYS A 3 -20.34 -0.16 -13.44
C CYS A 3 -20.45 0.86 -14.58
N ASN A 4 -21.46 1.72 -14.54
CA ASN A 4 -21.57 2.83 -15.46
C ASN A 4 -20.55 3.90 -15.07
N PHE A 5 -19.78 4.37 -16.04
CA PHE A 5 -18.85 5.48 -15.84
C PHE A 5 -18.81 6.40 -17.06
N THR A 6 -18.42 7.63 -16.84
CA THR A 6 -18.13 8.60 -17.90
C THR A 6 -16.65 8.98 -17.87
N VAL A 7 -16.10 9.34 -19.02
CA VAL A 7 -14.71 9.80 -19.14
C VAL A 7 -14.70 11.20 -19.72
N GLU A 8 -14.15 12.13 -18.97
CA GLU A 8 -13.93 13.52 -19.39
C GLU A 8 -12.43 13.77 -19.57
N LYS A 9 -12.05 14.26 -20.75
CA LYS A 9 -10.67 14.63 -21.05
C LYS A 9 -10.52 16.13 -21.04
N ARG A 10 -9.57 16.63 -20.26
CA ARG A 10 -9.17 18.03 -20.20
C ARG A 10 -7.66 18.13 -20.36
N THR A 11 -7.13 19.31 -20.63
CA THR A 11 -5.68 19.50 -20.71
C THR A 11 -5.01 19.10 -19.40
N GLY A 12 -4.12 18.13 -19.46
CA GLY A 12 -3.33 17.65 -18.31
C GLY A 12 -4.05 16.70 -17.34
N VAL A 13 -5.33 16.34 -17.59
CA VAL A 13 -6.07 15.46 -16.69
C VAL A 13 -7.19 14.71 -17.41
N ILE A 14 -7.36 13.44 -17.04
CA ILE A 14 -8.49 12.59 -17.43
C ILE A 14 -9.30 12.31 -16.17
N ASP A 15 -10.58 12.65 -16.18
CA ASP A 15 -11.51 12.30 -15.11
C ASP A 15 -12.31 11.06 -15.52
N ILE A 16 -12.31 10.05 -14.65
CA ILE A 16 -13.21 8.89 -14.73
C ILE A 16 -14.23 9.07 -13.61
N ILE A 17 -15.50 9.26 -13.99
CA ILE A 17 -16.59 9.54 -13.07
C ILE A 17 -17.51 8.33 -13.01
N THR A 18 -17.65 7.76 -11.82
CA THR A 18 -18.57 6.67 -11.51
C THR A 18 -19.75 7.19 -10.68
N GLU A 19 -20.68 6.32 -10.29
CA GLU A 19 -21.78 6.66 -9.39
C GLU A 19 -21.30 7.09 -7.98
N ALA A 20 -20.09 6.68 -7.56
CA ALA A 20 -19.59 6.91 -6.21
C ALA A 20 -18.28 7.70 -6.14
N LEU A 21 -17.49 7.70 -7.20
CA LEU A 21 -16.11 8.21 -7.20
C LEU A 21 -15.82 9.07 -8.43
N ILE A 22 -14.91 10.02 -8.25
CA ILE A 22 -14.22 10.73 -9.31
C ILE A 22 -12.73 10.38 -9.22
N ILE A 23 -12.20 9.73 -10.26
CA ILE A 23 -10.79 9.37 -10.38
C ILE A 23 -10.14 10.33 -11.36
N LYS A 24 -9.15 11.09 -10.91
CA LYS A 24 -8.38 12.02 -11.73
C LYS A 24 -7.01 11.43 -12.03
N ILE A 25 -6.71 11.28 -13.32
CA ILE A 25 -5.43 10.79 -13.82
C ILE A 25 -4.72 11.96 -14.51
N TYR A 26 -3.61 12.38 -13.96
CA TYR A 26 -2.79 13.49 -14.48
C TYR A 26 -1.73 13.00 -15.47
N ASP A 27 -1.16 13.88 -16.28
CA ASP A 27 -0.18 13.57 -17.34
C ASP A 27 1.03 12.78 -16.83
N GLU A 28 1.44 12.97 -15.59
CA GLU A 28 2.55 12.23 -14.99
C GLU A 28 2.14 10.86 -14.39
N PHE A 29 0.97 10.33 -14.76
CA PHE A 29 0.38 9.13 -14.16
C PHE A 29 0.19 9.24 -12.64
N LEU A 30 -0.10 10.44 -12.14
CA LEU A 30 -0.53 10.66 -10.78
C LEU A 30 -2.04 10.46 -10.69
N ILE A 31 -2.48 9.75 -9.68
CA ILE A 31 -3.90 9.40 -9.51
C ILE A 31 -4.42 9.96 -8.19
N ASP A 32 -5.46 10.78 -8.28
CA ASP A 32 -6.24 11.21 -7.13
C ASP A 32 -7.65 10.66 -7.21
N ILE A 33 -8.18 10.27 -6.06
CA ILE A 33 -9.51 9.68 -5.94
C ILE A 33 -10.33 10.52 -4.97
N TYR A 34 -11.50 10.91 -5.43
CA TYR A 34 -12.43 11.77 -4.70
C TYR A 34 -13.78 11.06 -4.56
N THR A 35 -14.56 11.48 -3.56
CA THR A 35 -15.99 11.17 -3.51
C THR A 35 -16.70 11.90 -4.66
N ILE A 36 -17.97 11.51 -4.93
CA ILE A 36 -18.79 12.22 -5.91
C ILE A 36 -19.05 13.69 -5.50
N ASP A 37 -18.99 13.99 -4.21
CA ASP A 37 -19.09 15.34 -3.64
C ASP A 37 -17.76 16.12 -3.69
N ASN A 38 -16.76 15.58 -4.42
CA ASN A 38 -15.44 16.17 -4.62
C ASN A 38 -14.58 16.30 -3.35
N GLU A 39 -14.78 15.42 -2.35
CA GLU A 39 -13.89 15.30 -1.19
C GLU A 39 -12.76 14.32 -1.51
N LEU A 40 -11.51 14.71 -1.26
CA LEU A 40 -10.32 13.88 -1.52
C LEU A 40 -10.29 12.69 -0.55
N ILE A 41 -10.25 11.47 -1.11
CA ILE A 41 -10.11 10.21 -0.36
C ILE A 41 -8.65 9.75 -0.35
N CYS A 42 -8.00 9.73 -1.53
CA CYS A 42 -6.66 9.19 -1.70
C CYS A 42 -5.94 9.94 -2.82
N SER A 43 -4.66 10.23 -2.64
CA SER A 43 -3.86 10.90 -3.67
C SER A 43 -2.47 10.29 -3.78
N ASP A 44 -1.90 10.30 -4.98
CA ASP A 44 -0.50 9.98 -5.15
C ASP A 44 0.39 11.05 -4.54
N HIS A 45 1.53 10.62 -3.98
CA HIS A 45 2.49 11.52 -3.41
C HIS A 45 3.19 12.37 -4.49
N ARG A 46 3.24 13.69 -4.30
CA ARG A 46 3.80 14.66 -5.28
C ARG A 46 5.29 14.89 -5.16
N GLY A 47 5.93 14.32 -4.12
CA GLY A 47 7.38 14.39 -3.91
C GLY A 47 8.16 13.37 -4.72
N ASP A 48 9.39 13.06 -4.27
CA ASP A 48 10.19 11.99 -4.86
C ASP A 48 9.42 10.66 -4.84
N ARG A 49 9.24 10.06 -6.01
CA ARG A 49 8.45 8.84 -6.16
C ARG A 49 9.23 7.57 -5.83
N LYS A 50 10.56 7.60 -5.91
CA LYS A 50 11.35 6.42 -5.53
C LYS A 50 11.34 6.25 -4.03
N PRO A 51 11.09 5.03 -3.50
CA PRO A 51 11.37 4.75 -2.11
C PRO A 51 12.85 5.05 -1.88
N PHE A 52 13.19 5.66 -0.74
CA PHE A 52 14.56 5.55 -0.30
C PHE A 52 14.85 4.06 -0.15
N LEU A 53 15.97 3.60 -0.70
CA LEU A 53 16.48 2.29 -0.37
C LEU A 53 16.85 2.30 1.12
N SER A 54 15.83 2.23 1.97
CA SER A 54 16.10 1.98 3.37
C SER A 54 16.71 0.60 3.41
N ARG A 55 17.86 0.47 4.00
CA ARG A 55 18.40 -0.83 4.38
C ARG A 55 17.32 -1.49 5.21
N SER A 56 16.47 -2.28 4.57
CA SER A 56 15.52 -3.08 5.33
C SER A 56 16.38 -3.95 6.21
N GLY A 57 16.14 -3.89 7.51
CA GLY A 57 16.84 -4.71 8.47
C GLY A 57 16.44 -6.19 8.39
N ASP A 58 16.17 -6.68 7.21
CA ASP A 58 16.03 -8.09 6.92
C ASP A 58 17.45 -8.68 6.94
N TYR A 59 17.98 -8.78 8.16
CA TYR A 59 19.14 -9.59 8.45
C TYR A 59 18.71 -11.05 8.32
N THR A 60 18.61 -11.54 7.11
CA THR A 60 18.80 -12.96 6.88
C THR A 60 20.24 -13.21 7.30
N LEU A 61 20.42 -13.73 8.50
CA LEU A 61 21.68 -14.32 8.96
C LEU A 61 21.98 -15.47 8.00
N LEU A 62 22.58 -15.17 6.88
CA LEU A 62 23.37 -16.15 6.18
C LEU A 62 24.63 -16.26 7.06
N GLU A 63 24.61 -17.25 7.95
CA GLU A 63 25.79 -17.72 8.65
C GLU A 63 26.76 -18.30 7.61
N ASP A 64 27.49 -17.41 6.96
CA ASP A 64 28.72 -17.81 6.29
C ASP A 64 29.79 -16.78 6.67
N GLU A 65 30.68 -17.23 7.54
CA GLU A 65 31.92 -16.56 7.96
C GLU A 65 31.78 -15.22 8.72
N GLY A 66 30.70 -14.99 9.47
CA GLY A 66 30.65 -13.92 10.48
C GLY A 66 30.55 -12.50 9.95
N HIS A 67 30.14 -12.30 8.71
CA HIS A 67 29.87 -10.97 8.14
C HIS A 67 28.40 -10.82 7.78
N GLU A 68 27.70 -9.90 8.45
CA GLU A 68 26.35 -9.48 8.10
C GLU A 68 26.41 -8.55 6.88
N TYR A 69 25.93 -9.02 5.75
CA TYR A 69 25.71 -8.18 4.59
C TYR A 69 24.24 -7.78 4.53
N ALA A 70 23.94 -6.48 4.67
CA ALA A 70 22.63 -5.95 4.38
C ALA A 70 22.39 -6.09 2.87
N LYS A 71 21.41 -6.91 2.47
CA LYS A 71 21.00 -7.01 1.07
C LYS A 71 20.21 -5.77 0.70
N GLU A 72 20.70 -5.01 -0.27
CA GLU A 72 19.98 -3.89 -0.84
C GLU A 72 18.81 -4.45 -1.68
N ILE A 73 17.57 -4.08 -1.32
CA ILE A 73 16.38 -4.49 -2.08
C ILE A 73 16.13 -3.43 -3.15
N GLU A 74 16.22 -3.83 -4.40
CA GLU A 74 15.81 -3.00 -5.52
C GLU A 74 14.36 -3.30 -5.88
N TYR A 75 13.46 -2.31 -5.71
CA TYR A 75 12.09 -2.40 -6.16
C TYR A 75 11.97 -1.98 -7.62
N LYS A 76 11.43 -2.85 -8.47
CA LYS A 76 11.12 -2.52 -9.87
C LYS A 76 9.78 -1.79 -10.01
N VAL A 77 8.86 -2.08 -9.11
CA VAL A 77 7.50 -1.56 -9.11
C VAL A 77 7.21 -0.92 -7.76
N PHE A 78 6.70 0.31 -7.76
CA PHE A 78 6.26 0.97 -6.53
C PHE A 78 5.20 2.03 -6.80
N VAL A 79 4.34 2.26 -5.80
CA VAL A 79 3.32 3.31 -5.77
C VAL A 79 3.38 4.00 -4.42
N LYS A 80 3.62 5.31 -4.41
CA LYS A 80 3.57 6.15 -3.21
C LYS A 80 2.26 6.91 -3.14
N LYS A 81 1.60 6.84 -1.99
CA LYS A 81 0.38 7.59 -1.69
C LYS A 81 0.63 8.57 -0.55
N SER A 82 0.08 9.75 -0.64
CA SER A 82 0.11 10.72 0.45
C SER A 82 -0.68 10.20 1.64
N MET A 83 -0.28 10.56 2.86
CA MET A 83 -1.05 10.29 4.07
C MET A 83 -0.99 11.45 5.05
N ASN A 84 -2.00 11.57 5.88
CA ASN A 84 -2.04 12.53 6.97
C ASN A 84 -1.45 11.94 8.27
N LYS A 85 -1.13 12.81 9.22
CA LYS A 85 -0.60 12.40 10.53
C LYS A 85 -1.51 11.45 11.30
N ASP A 86 -2.82 11.51 11.04
CA ASP A 86 -3.85 10.73 11.76
C ASP A 86 -4.37 9.53 10.96
N THR A 87 -3.77 9.23 9.79
CA THR A 87 -4.13 8.05 8.99
C THR A 87 -3.81 6.77 9.76
N LEU A 88 -4.77 5.86 9.86
CA LEU A 88 -4.62 4.54 10.49
C LEU A 88 -4.59 3.48 9.39
N PHE A 89 -3.84 2.40 9.63
CA PHE A 89 -3.67 1.31 8.68
C PHE A 89 -3.97 -0.04 9.31
N TYR A 90 -4.65 -0.92 8.56
CA TYR A 90 -5.05 -2.27 8.99
C TYR A 90 -4.86 -3.26 7.85
N GLY A 91 -4.80 -4.55 8.15
CA GLY A 91 -4.74 -5.62 7.15
C GLY A 91 -3.36 -6.28 7.03
N LEU A 92 -2.96 -6.65 5.81
CA LEU A 92 -1.74 -7.34 5.41
C LEU A 92 -1.63 -8.81 5.91
N GLY A 93 -2.73 -9.40 6.35
CA GLY A 93 -2.77 -10.78 6.82
C GLY A 93 -2.20 -10.95 8.23
N GLU A 94 -1.50 -12.05 8.45
CA GLU A 94 -0.88 -12.36 9.73
C GLU A 94 0.39 -11.53 9.93
N ARG A 95 0.37 -10.66 10.93
CA ARG A 95 1.46 -9.71 11.21
C ARG A 95 1.65 -9.50 12.70
N THR A 96 2.90 -9.34 13.10
CA THR A 96 3.28 -8.89 14.46
C THR A 96 2.90 -7.42 14.67
N GLY A 97 3.14 -6.91 15.87
CA GLY A 97 2.94 -5.51 16.24
C GLY A 97 1.50 -5.12 16.51
N SER A 98 1.24 -3.84 16.58
CA SER A 98 -0.05 -3.24 16.87
C SER A 98 -1.11 -3.58 15.82
N LEU A 99 -2.40 -3.50 16.20
CA LEU A 99 -3.51 -3.59 15.24
C LEU A 99 -3.43 -2.48 14.18
N ASN A 100 -3.17 -1.25 14.60
CA ASN A 100 -2.83 -0.16 13.69
C ASN A 100 -1.39 -0.33 13.19
N LYS A 101 -1.23 -0.47 11.90
CA LYS A 101 0.04 -0.72 11.23
C LYS A 101 0.81 0.55 10.85
N ARG A 102 0.38 1.73 11.30
CA ARG A 102 1.12 2.98 11.08
C ARG A 102 2.53 2.89 11.68
N GLY A 103 3.54 3.32 10.93
CA GLY A 103 4.95 3.29 11.33
C GLY A 103 5.62 1.92 11.17
N TYR A 104 4.92 0.94 10.61
CA TYR A 104 5.50 -0.36 10.29
C TYR A 104 5.82 -0.48 8.81
N HIS A 105 6.78 -1.35 8.52
CA HIS A 105 7.07 -1.88 7.20
C HIS A 105 6.92 -3.40 7.24
N TYR A 106 6.24 -3.98 6.27
CA TYR A 106 6.06 -5.43 6.18
C TYR A 106 6.39 -5.94 4.77
N LYS A 107 7.01 -7.11 4.76
CA LYS A 107 7.27 -7.90 3.58
C LYS A 107 6.16 -8.95 3.41
N ASN A 108 5.50 -8.99 2.28
CA ASN A 108 4.60 -10.06 1.90
C ASN A 108 5.39 -11.12 1.11
N TRP A 109 5.91 -12.05 1.86
CA TRP A 109 6.56 -13.26 1.39
C TRP A 109 6.40 -14.32 2.47
N ASN A 110 5.70 -15.41 2.17
CA ASN A 110 5.41 -16.43 3.15
C ASN A 110 6.71 -17.04 3.68
N THR A 111 6.95 -16.86 4.97
CA THR A 111 8.20 -17.21 5.62
C THR A 111 7.92 -18.06 6.85
N ASP A 112 8.58 -19.21 6.95
CA ASP A 112 8.54 -20.06 8.14
C ASP A 112 9.58 -19.56 9.14
N ASN A 113 9.10 -18.89 10.19
CA ASN A 113 9.95 -18.34 11.25
C ASN A 113 9.94 -19.28 12.45
N SER A 114 11.10 -19.68 12.91
CA SER A 114 11.30 -20.71 13.96
C SER A 114 11.01 -20.23 15.39
N ALA A 115 10.45 -19.03 15.60
CA ALA A 115 10.04 -18.44 16.90
C ALA A 115 11.20 -18.02 17.84
N PRO A 116 10.92 -17.16 18.87
CA PRO A 116 9.65 -16.47 19.10
C PRO A 116 9.45 -15.31 18.13
N HIS A 117 8.18 -15.05 17.76
CA HIS A 117 7.84 -13.97 16.84
C HIS A 117 7.98 -12.60 17.53
N ALA A 118 9.02 -11.88 17.22
CA ALA A 118 9.23 -10.52 17.70
C ALA A 118 8.42 -9.50 16.87
N GLU A 119 8.12 -8.35 17.45
CA GLU A 119 7.43 -7.25 16.76
C GLU A 119 8.19 -6.76 15.52
N THR A 120 9.50 -6.96 15.50
CA THR A 120 10.39 -6.58 14.39
C THR A 120 10.31 -7.49 13.17
N PHE A 121 9.61 -8.63 13.25
CA PHE A 121 9.47 -9.53 12.11
C PHE A 121 8.60 -8.90 11.03
N GLU A 122 9.19 -8.70 9.86
CA GLU A 122 8.52 -8.08 8.71
C GLU A 122 7.71 -9.08 7.89
N ALA A 123 8.00 -10.38 7.96
CA ALA A 123 7.31 -11.45 7.26
C ALA A 123 6.92 -12.58 8.22
N LEU A 124 5.77 -13.22 7.97
CA LEU A 124 5.29 -14.40 8.65
C LEU A 124 4.72 -15.42 7.64
N TYR A 125 3.98 -16.42 8.15
CA TYR A 125 3.48 -17.55 7.38
C TYR A 125 2.49 -17.22 6.29
N LYS A 126 1.68 -16.13 6.47
CA LYS A 126 0.62 -15.73 5.55
C LYS A 126 0.80 -14.28 5.10
N SER A 127 0.79 -14.09 3.80
CA SER A 127 0.83 -12.77 3.17
C SER A 127 -0.46 -12.51 2.43
N ILE A 128 -1.12 -11.42 2.78
CA ILE A 128 -2.32 -10.92 2.10
C ILE A 128 -2.04 -9.48 1.72
N PRO A 129 -1.74 -9.16 0.46
CA PRO A 129 -1.35 -7.82 0.03
C PRO A 129 -2.56 -6.87 -0.06
N PHE A 130 -3.36 -6.85 1.02
CA PHE A 130 -4.55 -6.04 1.18
C PHE A 130 -4.40 -5.14 2.41
N LEU A 131 -4.34 -3.84 2.15
CA LEU A 131 -4.22 -2.78 3.13
C LEU A 131 -5.51 -1.99 3.21
N ILE A 132 -5.98 -1.67 4.41
CA ILE A 132 -7.07 -0.72 4.65
C ILE A 132 -6.47 0.53 5.26
N ALA A 133 -6.73 1.67 4.66
CA ALA A 133 -6.45 2.98 5.23
C ALA A 133 -7.74 3.62 5.75
N LEU A 134 -7.66 4.23 6.93
CA LEU A 134 -8.73 5.01 7.53
C LEU A 134 -8.22 6.43 7.79
N GLU A 135 -8.82 7.38 7.11
CA GLU A 135 -8.43 8.79 7.20
C GLU A 135 -9.66 9.68 7.30
N LYS A 136 -9.69 10.58 8.31
CA LYS A 136 -10.80 11.52 8.55
C LYS A 136 -12.20 10.87 8.58
N GLY A 137 -12.28 9.62 9.05
CA GLY A 137 -13.53 8.86 9.12
C GLY A 137 -13.89 8.12 7.83
N ASN A 138 -13.14 8.27 6.74
CA ASN A 138 -13.32 7.55 5.50
C ASN A 138 -12.29 6.41 5.37
N ALA A 139 -12.76 5.19 5.17
CA ALA A 139 -11.93 4.03 4.91
C ALA A 139 -11.87 3.72 3.41
N TYR A 140 -10.73 3.22 2.98
CA TYR A 140 -10.56 2.60 1.66
C TYR A 140 -9.58 1.44 1.72
N GLY A 141 -9.66 0.53 0.78
CA GLY A 141 -8.74 -0.60 0.65
C GLY A 141 -7.84 -0.45 -0.57
N ILE A 142 -6.63 -0.98 -0.44
CA ILE A 142 -5.72 -1.22 -1.55
C ILE A 142 -5.41 -2.72 -1.57
N PHE A 143 -5.78 -3.39 -2.64
CA PHE A 143 -5.31 -4.75 -2.92
C PHE A 143 -4.27 -4.68 -4.03
N PHE A 144 -3.04 -5.08 -3.73
CA PHE A 144 -1.93 -5.08 -4.68
C PHE A 144 -1.78 -6.48 -5.28
N ASP A 145 -2.25 -6.65 -6.52
CA ASP A 145 -2.25 -7.93 -7.24
C ASP A 145 -0.90 -8.15 -7.93
N ASN A 146 0.07 -8.58 -7.15
CA ASN A 146 1.41 -8.89 -7.62
C ASN A 146 1.90 -10.18 -6.96
N HIS A 147 2.41 -11.13 -7.75
CA HIS A 147 2.83 -12.46 -7.28
C HIS A 147 4.26 -12.52 -6.78
N PHE A 148 5.03 -11.45 -6.94
CA PHE A 148 6.39 -11.38 -6.45
C PHE A 148 6.41 -10.95 -4.98
N GLU A 149 7.61 -10.92 -4.39
CA GLU A 149 7.81 -10.34 -3.07
C GLU A 149 7.35 -8.89 -3.07
N THR A 150 6.35 -8.57 -2.24
CA THR A 150 5.81 -7.23 -2.11
C THR A 150 6.09 -6.63 -0.74
N HIS A 151 6.20 -5.32 -0.69
CA HIS A 151 6.48 -4.58 0.52
C HIS A 151 5.45 -3.49 0.72
N PHE A 152 5.06 -3.26 1.98
CA PHE A 152 4.18 -2.19 2.40
C PHE A 152 4.85 -1.39 3.52
N ASP A 153 5.06 -0.12 3.27
CA ASP A 153 5.53 0.85 4.27
C ASP A 153 4.40 1.81 4.62
N MET A 154 3.96 1.80 5.87
CA MET A 154 2.88 2.64 6.35
C MET A 154 3.43 3.85 7.13
N GLY A 155 4.40 4.55 6.55
CA GLY A 155 4.99 5.73 7.14
C GLY A 155 6.14 5.44 8.12
N LYS A 156 6.80 4.28 8.01
CA LYS A 156 8.04 3.98 8.70
C LYS A 156 9.20 4.77 8.09
N GLU A 157 9.25 4.83 6.76
CA GLU A 157 10.26 5.60 6.04
C GLU A 157 10.02 7.11 6.18
N ASN A 158 8.77 7.56 6.00
CA ASN A 158 8.41 8.96 6.08
C ASN A 158 6.95 9.15 6.50
N SER A 159 6.69 10.05 7.44
CA SER A 159 5.36 10.27 8.01
C SER A 159 4.33 10.93 7.07
N ASN A 160 4.74 11.38 5.88
CA ASN A 160 3.88 12.09 4.93
C ASN A 160 3.34 11.21 3.80
N TYR A 161 3.84 9.98 3.68
CA TYR A 161 3.39 9.03 2.67
C TYR A 161 3.46 7.58 3.17
N TYR A 162 2.72 6.74 2.52
CA TYR A 162 2.89 5.29 2.55
C TYR A 162 3.15 4.78 1.14
N TYR A 163 3.73 3.60 1.01
CA TYR A 163 3.92 3.00 -0.29
C TYR A 163 3.71 1.48 -0.26
N PHE A 164 3.45 0.95 -1.43
CA PHE A 164 3.54 -0.47 -1.71
C PHE A 164 4.40 -0.68 -2.94
N SER A 165 5.18 -1.75 -2.93
CA SER A 165 6.19 -2.03 -3.94
C SER A 165 6.35 -3.52 -4.16
N ALA A 166 6.98 -3.89 -5.28
CA ALA A 166 7.36 -5.26 -5.58
C ALA A 166 8.76 -5.32 -6.19
N VAL A 167 9.45 -6.43 -5.95
CA VAL A 167 10.78 -6.68 -6.53
C VAL A 167 10.72 -6.92 -8.04
N ASP A 168 9.56 -7.33 -8.56
CA ASP A 168 9.32 -7.52 -10.00
C ASP A 168 7.82 -7.50 -10.31
N GLY A 169 7.45 -7.71 -11.58
CA GLY A 169 6.05 -7.75 -12.04
C GLY A 169 5.52 -6.41 -12.51
N ASN A 170 4.20 -6.26 -12.48
CA ASN A 170 3.47 -5.09 -12.96
C ASN A 170 2.84 -4.30 -11.82
N ILE A 171 2.54 -3.02 -12.08
CA ILE A 171 1.66 -2.23 -11.22
C ILE A 171 0.22 -2.64 -11.53
N ASP A 172 -0.32 -3.56 -10.75
CA ASP A 172 -1.72 -3.94 -10.78
C ASP A 172 -2.27 -3.87 -9.37
N TYR A 173 -3.18 -2.94 -9.13
CA TYR A 173 -3.81 -2.80 -7.83
C TYR A 173 -5.25 -2.32 -7.94
N TYR A 174 -6.04 -2.73 -6.97
CA TYR A 174 -7.45 -2.38 -6.85
C TYR A 174 -7.64 -1.37 -5.73
N PHE A 175 -8.31 -0.27 -6.04
CA PHE A 175 -8.82 0.64 -5.03
C PHE A 175 -10.25 0.24 -4.66
N ILE A 176 -10.48 0.02 -3.37
CA ILE A 176 -11.76 -0.45 -2.84
C ILE A 176 -12.35 0.65 -1.96
N ASN A 177 -13.41 1.28 -2.44
CA ASN A 177 -14.08 2.37 -1.73
C ASN A 177 -14.78 1.88 -0.45
N GLY A 178 -14.80 2.75 0.62
CA GLY A 178 -15.61 2.59 1.81
C GLY A 178 -16.94 3.34 1.69
N PRO A 179 -17.31 4.20 2.63
CA PRO A 179 -16.48 4.89 3.65
C PRO A 179 -16.18 4.12 4.94
N GLN A 180 -16.86 3.02 5.22
CA GLN A 180 -16.64 2.25 6.44
C GLN A 180 -15.70 1.06 6.20
N ILE A 181 -14.89 0.70 7.21
CA ILE A 181 -13.99 -0.46 7.15
C ILE A 181 -14.78 -1.74 6.79
N LYS A 182 -15.98 -1.91 7.36
CA LYS A 182 -16.84 -3.07 7.07
C LYS A 182 -17.19 -3.17 5.58
N GLU A 183 -17.53 -2.06 4.94
CA GLU A 183 -17.86 -2.01 3.51
C GLU A 183 -16.65 -2.32 2.64
N VAL A 184 -15.48 -1.84 3.03
CA VAL A 184 -14.22 -2.18 2.35
C VAL A 184 -13.95 -3.68 2.40
N VAL A 185 -14.13 -4.31 3.57
CA VAL A 185 -13.96 -5.76 3.72
C VAL A 185 -15.01 -6.53 2.93
N GLU A 186 -16.28 -6.13 3.00
CA GLU A 186 -17.37 -6.77 2.21
C GLU A 186 -17.06 -6.73 0.71
N ARG A 187 -16.63 -5.58 0.19
CA ARG A 187 -16.31 -5.43 -1.24
C ARG A 187 -15.05 -6.19 -1.67
N TYR A 188 -14.10 -6.34 -0.77
CA TYR A 188 -12.90 -7.15 -1.02
C TYR A 188 -13.19 -8.65 -1.07
N THR A 189 -14.16 -9.13 -0.27
CA THR A 189 -14.46 -10.56 -0.14
C THR A 189 -15.58 -11.05 -1.05
N TYR A 190 -16.28 -10.15 -1.75
CA TYR A 190 -17.39 -10.46 -2.66
C TYR A 190 -16.89 -10.85 -4.05
#